data_0f84b96e0475d102bae3c5919389d07b
#
_entry.id   0f84b96e0475d102bae3c5919389d07b
#
_cell.length_a   1.000
_cell.length_b   1.000
_cell.length_c   1.000
_cell.angle_alpha   90.00
_cell.angle_beta   90.00
_cell.angle_gamma   90.00
#
_symmetry.space_group_name_H-M   'P 1'
#
loop_
_entity.id
_entity.type
_entity.pdbx_description
1 polymer ?
#
loop_
_entity_poly.entity_id
_entity_poly.type
_entity_poly.pdbx_seq_one_letter_code
_entity_poly.pdbx_strand_id
1 'polypeptide(L)'
;KKIGKGVEGVDMQQVEQLADLMKSCRYGVTFFGMGLTMSPGRAYNIAELFTLVAELNKFTRFSAMPMRGHGNVAGADQVLAWLSGYPTAVSMACGVPKMGPGEFTSVDMLANKEADAALIIASNPAAHFPQAAVKHLKSIPSIHIAPAGECLPDIANVILPTACCGIDAPGTAYRMDNVPLRLQTVMPNIRPTDEEILSRIIKAVKQ
;
A
#
# COMPACT_ATOMS: atom_id res chain seq x y z
N LYS A 1 -12.40 -33.83 -13.37
CA LYS A 1 -11.08 -33.99 -14.04
C LYS A 1 -10.12 -34.52 -12.99
N LYS A 2 -9.50 -35.68 -13.23
CA LYS A 2 -8.44 -36.20 -12.37
C LYS A 2 -7.32 -35.16 -12.36
N ILE A 3 -6.94 -34.69 -11.15
CA ILE A 3 -5.78 -33.83 -10.94
C ILE A 3 -4.57 -34.65 -11.44
N GLY A 4 -3.82 -34.10 -12.38
CA GLY A 4 -2.65 -34.77 -12.96
C GLY A 4 -1.58 -35.05 -11.89
N LYS A 5 -0.52 -35.77 -12.25
CA LYS A 5 0.60 -36.11 -11.36
C LYS A 5 0.97 -34.91 -10.51
N GLY A 6 0.94 -35.05 -9.17
CA GLY A 6 1.18 -33.98 -8.21
C GLY A 6 2.51 -33.26 -8.43
N VAL A 7 2.56 -32.04 -7.93
CA VAL A 7 3.81 -31.26 -7.84
C VAL A 7 4.70 -31.95 -6.83
N GLU A 8 5.98 -32.12 -7.15
CA GLU A 8 6.98 -32.72 -6.27
C GLU A 8 6.96 -32.06 -4.88
N GLY A 9 6.85 -32.87 -3.83
CA GLY A 9 6.77 -32.41 -2.44
C GLY A 9 5.35 -32.03 -1.93
N VAL A 10 4.31 -32.17 -2.77
CA VAL A 10 2.92 -31.90 -2.36
C VAL A 10 2.14 -33.22 -2.31
N ASP A 11 1.59 -33.53 -1.16
CA ASP A 11 0.69 -34.68 -0.96
C ASP A 11 -0.69 -34.38 -1.59
N MET A 12 -1.00 -35.08 -2.66
CA MET A 12 -2.27 -34.90 -3.37
C MET A 12 -3.50 -35.29 -2.55
N GLN A 13 -3.37 -36.20 -1.61
CA GLN A 13 -4.47 -36.56 -0.70
C GLN A 13 -4.81 -35.39 0.22
N GLN A 14 -3.80 -34.68 0.71
CA GLN A 14 -4.01 -33.46 1.52
C GLN A 14 -4.64 -32.32 0.69
N VAL A 15 -4.26 -32.19 -0.58
CA VAL A 15 -4.88 -31.19 -1.50
C VAL A 15 -6.36 -31.50 -1.73
N GLU A 16 -6.71 -32.78 -1.93
CA GLU A 16 -8.11 -33.19 -2.09
C GLU A 16 -8.92 -32.94 -0.82
N GLN A 17 -8.40 -33.31 0.34
CA GLN A 17 -9.03 -33.04 1.63
C GLN A 17 -9.24 -31.53 1.85
N LEU A 18 -8.24 -30.70 1.54
CA LEU A 18 -8.35 -29.25 1.64
C LEU A 18 -9.44 -28.71 0.69
N ALA A 19 -9.49 -29.20 -0.55
CA ALA A 19 -10.49 -28.78 -1.52
C ALA A 19 -11.91 -29.12 -1.04
N ASP A 20 -12.12 -30.27 -0.43
CA ASP A 20 -13.41 -30.68 0.10
C ASP A 20 -13.80 -29.86 1.34
N LEU A 21 -12.86 -29.55 2.22
CA LEU A 21 -13.09 -28.64 3.34
C LEU A 21 -13.48 -27.24 2.85
N MET A 22 -12.78 -26.71 1.85
CA MET A 22 -13.11 -25.39 1.27
C MET A 22 -14.49 -25.36 0.62
N LYS A 23 -14.89 -26.43 -0.10
CA LYS A 23 -16.23 -26.53 -0.72
C LYS A 23 -17.35 -26.67 0.30
N SER A 24 -17.10 -27.38 1.40
CA SER A 24 -18.09 -27.66 2.43
C SER A 24 -18.24 -26.60 3.50
N CYS A 25 -17.36 -25.61 3.53
CA CYS A 25 -17.43 -24.53 4.53
C CYS A 25 -18.64 -23.62 4.26
N ARG A 26 -19.16 -23.02 5.34
CA ARG A 26 -20.29 -22.08 5.24
C ARG A 26 -19.91 -20.74 4.61
N TYR A 27 -18.69 -20.29 4.88
CA TYR A 27 -18.09 -19.07 4.32
C TYR A 27 -16.58 -19.17 4.44
N GLY A 28 -15.89 -19.07 3.33
CA GLY A 28 -14.43 -19.15 3.28
C GLY A 28 -13.78 -17.82 2.95
N VAL A 29 -12.58 -17.62 3.46
CA VAL A 29 -11.74 -16.46 3.12
C VAL A 29 -10.31 -16.92 2.87
N THR A 30 -9.75 -16.53 1.73
CA THR A 30 -8.33 -16.70 1.44
C THR A 30 -7.60 -15.38 1.72
N PHE A 31 -6.70 -15.39 2.67
CA PHE A 31 -5.78 -14.29 2.92
C PHE A 31 -4.53 -14.46 2.07
N PHE A 32 -4.10 -13.40 1.40
CA PHE A 32 -2.89 -13.42 0.59
C PHE A 32 -2.07 -12.14 0.75
N GLY A 33 -0.77 -12.26 0.59
CA GLY A 33 0.17 -11.16 0.72
C GLY A 33 1.04 -10.99 -0.53
N MET A 34 2.00 -10.07 -0.45
CA MET A 34 2.92 -9.76 -1.54
C MET A 34 3.78 -10.95 -2.00
N GLY A 35 3.94 -11.98 -1.17
CA GLY A 35 4.67 -13.19 -1.54
C GLY A 35 4.20 -13.85 -2.83
N LEU A 36 2.90 -13.76 -3.15
CA LEU A 36 2.39 -14.26 -4.42
C LEU A 36 2.93 -13.52 -5.64
N THR A 37 3.08 -12.20 -5.55
CA THR A 37 3.57 -11.37 -6.66
C THR A 37 5.08 -11.27 -6.72
N MET A 38 5.77 -11.52 -5.60
CA MET A 38 7.23 -11.50 -5.50
C MET A 38 7.88 -12.86 -5.84
N SER A 39 7.09 -13.93 -5.94
CA SER A 39 7.54 -15.27 -6.34
C SER A 39 7.49 -15.45 -7.87
N PRO A 40 8.17 -16.46 -8.41
CA PRO A 40 8.03 -16.84 -9.82
C PRO A 40 6.55 -17.04 -10.18
N GLY A 41 6.10 -16.49 -11.33
CA GLY A 41 4.69 -16.50 -11.73
C GLY A 41 3.98 -15.16 -11.53
N ARG A 42 4.43 -14.33 -10.57
CA ARG A 42 3.96 -12.94 -10.38
C ARG A 42 2.44 -12.76 -10.54
N ALA A 43 1.99 -12.06 -11.59
CA ALA A 43 0.58 -11.81 -11.86
C ALA A 43 -0.25 -13.08 -12.11
N TYR A 44 0.36 -14.14 -12.64
CA TYR A 44 -0.31 -15.42 -12.86
C TYR A 44 -0.72 -16.09 -11.55
N ASN A 45 0.09 -15.98 -10.49
CA ASN A 45 -0.26 -16.52 -9.18
C ASN A 45 -1.53 -15.85 -8.62
N ILE A 46 -1.69 -14.56 -8.84
CA ILE A 46 -2.90 -13.82 -8.44
C ILE A 46 -4.10 -14.23 -9.31
N ALA A 47 -3.91 -14.41 -10.62
CA ALA A 47 -4.96 -14.86 -11.51
C ALA A 47 -5.46 -16.25 -11.10
N GLU A 48 -4.55 -17.18 -10.80
CA GLU A 48 -4.92 -18.53 -10.32
C GLU A 48 -5.63 -18.48 -8.96
N LEU A 49 -5.20 -17.62 -8.05
CA LEU A 49 -5.90 -17.42 -6.77
C LEU A 49 -7.34 -16.95 -6.99
N PHE A 50 -7.56 -15.96 -7.86
CA PHE A 50 -8.91 -15.49 -8.15
C PHE A 50 -9.74 -16.52 -8.91
N THR A 51 -9.13 -17.31 -9.78
CA THR A 51 -9.79 -18.44 -10.45
C THR A 51 -10.24 -19.48 -9.41
N LEU A 52 -9.38 -19.84 -8.45
CA LEU A 52 -9.74 -20.73 -7.34
C LEU A 52 -10.93 -20.18 -6.54
N VAL A 53 -10.89 -18.90 -6.16
CA VAL A 53 -11.97 -18.25 -5.41
C VAL A 53 -13.28 -18.25 -6.23
N ALA A 54 -13.21 -17.97 -7.54
CA ALA A 54 -14.37 -18.02 -8.42
C ALA A 54 -14.97 -19.44 -8.51
N GLU A 55 -14.13 -20.47 -8.63
CA GLU A 55 -14.58 -21.86 -8.65
C GLU A 55 -15.22 -22.28 -7.32
N LEU A 56 -14.65 -21.86 -6.19
CA LEU A 56 -15.22 -22.15 -4.86
C LEU A 56 -16.57 -21.46 -4.65
N ASN A 57 -16.81 -20.30 -5.24
CA ASN A 57 -18.10 -19.61 -5.18
C ASN A 57 -19.24 -20.36 -5.90
N LYS A 58 -18.95 -21.42 -6.67
CA LYS A 58 -19.96 -22.33 -7.20
C LYS A 58 -20.55 -23.27 -6.13
N PHE A 59 -19.86 -23.44 -5.02
CA PHE A 59 -20.24 -24.34 -3.92
C PHE A 59 -20.64 -23.60 -2.66
N THR A 60 -19.90 -22.57 -2.31
CA THR A 60 -20.09 -21.82 -1.07
C THR A 60 -19.68 -20.36 -1.29
N ARG A 61 -20.03 -19.48 -0.37
CA ARG A 61 -19.54 -18.09 -0.37
C ARG A 61 -18.06 -18.07 0.00
N PHE A 62 -17.22 -17.59 -0.92
CA PHE A 62 -15.77 -17.52 -0.73
C PHE A 62 -15.21 -16.17 -1.17
N SER A 63 -14.29 -15.60 -0.40
CA SER A 63 -13.68 -14.29 -0.65
C SER A 63 -12.16 -14.37 -0.68
N ALA A 64 -11.51 -13.45 -1.39
CA ALA A 64 -10.09 -13.21 -1.32
C ALA A 64 -9.83 -11.86 -0.64
N MET A 65 -8.89 -11.82 0.31
CA MET A 65 -8.55 -10.62 1.06
C MET A 65 -7.05 -10.37 1.02
N PRO A 66 -6.59 -9.28 0.37
CA PRO A 66 -5.18 -8.91 0.38
C PRO A 66 -4.78 -8.43 1.77
N MET A 67 -3.69 -8.99 2.30
CA MET A 67 -3.09 -8.54 3.56
C MET A 67 -2.12 -7.40 3.27
N ARG A 68 -2.60 -6.18 3.40
CA ARG A 68 -1.79 -4.99 3.21
C ARG A 68 -0.95 -4.70 4.45
N GLY A 69 0.31 -4.34 4.22
CA GLY A 69 1.23 -3.91 5.28
C GLY A 69 1.10 -2.42 5.60
N HIS A 70 1.84 -1.98 6.61
CA HIS A 70 1.98 -0.60 7.07
C HIS A 70 0.68 0.07 7.57
N GLY A 71 0.79 1.34 8.00
CA GLY A 71 -0.33 2.10 8.53
C GLY A 71 -1.21 2.68 7.42
N ASN A 72 -2.45 2.21 7.31
CA ASN A 72 -3.49 2.82 6.48
C ASN A 72 -3.20 2.93 4.97
N VAL A 73 -2.42 2.02 4.39
CA VAL A 73 -2.17 1.96 2.94
C VAL A 73 -3.50 1.83 2.17
N ALA A 74 -4.44 1.04 2.68
CA ALA A 74 -5.77 0.91 2.07
C ALA A 74 -6.52 2.25 2.00
N GLY A 75 -6.40 3.11 3.03
CA GLY A 75 -6.99 4.44 3.03
C GLY A 75 -6.34 5.37 2.00
N ALA A 76 -5.03 5.37 1.89
CA ALA A 76 -4.30 6.17 0.90
C ALA A 76 -4.68 5.76 -0.53
N ASP A 77 -4.72 4.45 -0.82
CA ASP A 77 -5.14 3.93 -2.12
C ASP A 77 -6.58 4.31 -2.47
N GLN A 78 -7.50 4.25 -1.49
CA GLN A 78 -8.90 4.64 -1.69
C GLN A 78 -9.03 6.13 -2.05
N VAL A 79 -8.38 7.00 -1.27
CA VAL A 79 -8.43 8.46 -1.51
C VAL A 79 -7.81 8.79 -2.87
N LEU A 80 -6.67 8.20 -3.21
CA LEU A 80 -6.04 8.42 -4.52
C LEU A 80 -6.93 7.92 -5.66
N ALA A 81 -7.59 6.77 -5.49
CA ALA A 81 -8.52 6.23 -6.48
C ALA A 81 -9.74 7.13 -6.68
N TRP A 82 -10.31 7.71 -5.62
CA TRP A 82 -11.44 8.64 -5.73
C TRP A 82 -11.06 9.93 -6.47
N LEU A 83 -9.85 10.44 -6.24
CA LEU A 83 -9.39 11.71 -6.81
C LEU A 83 -8.85 11.56 -8.24
N SER A 84 -8.25 10.42 -8.56
CA SER A 84 -7.52 10.22 -9.83
C SER A 84 -8.09 9.12 -10.73
N GLY A 85 -8.94 8.25 -10.20
CA GLY A 85 -9.36 7.00 -10.86
C GLY A 85 -8.39 5.84 -10.67
N TYR A 86 -7.24 6.04 -10.00
CA TYR A 86 -6.17 5.05 -9.87
C TYR A 86 -5.63 4.98 -8.43
N PRO A 87 -5.31 3.78 -7.91
CA PRO A 87 -4.91 3.61 -6.51
C PRO A 87 -3.43 3.90 -6.22
N THR A 88 -2.55 3.89 -7.23
CA THR A 88 -1.10 4.01 -7.03
C THR A 88 -0.38 4.40 -8.32
N ALA A 89 0.89 4.81 -8.22
CA ALA A 89 1.78 5.14 -9.34
C ALA A 89 1.12 6.13 -10.33
N VAL A 90 0.62 7.24 -9.81
CA VAL A 90 -0.15 8.22 -10.58
C VAL A 90 0.70 9.44 -10.89
N SER A 91 0.85 9.75 -12.17
CA SER A 91 1.42 11.00 -12.66
C SER A 91 0.32 12.01 -12.97
N MET A 92 0.48 13.25 -12.50
CA MET A 92 -0.37 14.41 -12.79
C MET A 92 0.29 15.41 -13.76
N ALA A 93 1.47 15.08 -14.30
CA ALA A 93 2.31 16.00 -15.07
C ALA A 93 1.62 16.59 -16.32
N CYS A 94 0.68 15.85 -16.91
CA CYS A 94 -0.05 16.30 -18.11
C CYS A 94 -1.41 16.95 -17.80
N GLY A 95 -1.69 17.29 -16.53
CA GLY A 95 -2.98 17.87 -16.12
C GLY A 95 -4.12 16.85 -16.01
N VAL A 96 -3.92 15.62 -16.45
CA VAL A 96 -4.84 14.48 -16.27
C VAL A 96 -4.10 13.33 -15.61
N PRO A 97 -4.76 12.59 -14.69
CA PRO A 97 -4.14 11.46 -14.03
C PRO A 97 -3.79 10.34 -15.01
N LYS A 98 -2.59 9.80 -14.90
CA LYS A 98 -2.14 8.61 -15.63
C LYS A 98 -1.52 7.64 -14.65
N MET A 99 -1.89 6.35 -14.71
CA MET A 99 -1.29 5.30 -13.90
C MET A 99 -0.25 4.54 -14.72
N GLY A 100 0.94 4.34 -14.14
CA GLY A 100 2.03 3.59 -14.74
C GLY A 100 2.90 2.90 -13.68
N PRO A 101 2.49 1.72 -13.14
CA PRO A 101 3.38 0.92 -12.31
C PRO A 101 4.63 0.52 -13.10
N GLY A 102 5.83 0.77 -12.53
CA GLY A 102 7.09 0.60 -13.23
C GLY A 102 7.57 1.81 -14.02
N GLU A 103 6.73 2.86 -14.13
CA GLU A 103 7.07 4.14 -14.78
C GLU A 103 6.92 5.30 -13.79
N PHE A 104 5.74 5.41 -13.14
CA PHE A 104 5.42 6.51 -12.22
C PHE A 104 5.48 6.12 -10.75
N THR A 105 6.14 5.01 -10.40
CA THR A 105 6.39 4.72 -8.99
C THR A 105 7.50 5.62 -8.45
N SER A 106 7.42 5.99 -7.17
CA SER A 106 8.46 6.79 -6.52
C SER A 106 9.85 6.14 -6.63
N VAL A 107 9.89 4.80 -6.61
CA VAL A 107 11.13 4.03 -6.74
C VAL A 107 11.74 4.20 -8.12
N ASP A 108 10.94 4.05 -9.18
CA ASP A 108 11.43 4.13 -10.56
C ASP A 108 11.85 5.55 -10.90
N MET A 109 11.02 6.55 -10.60
CA MET A 109 11.32 7.96 -10.83
C MET A 109 12.61 8.42 -10.13
N LEU A 110 12.83 7.99 -8.88
CA LEU A 110 14.05 8.30 -8.14
C LEU A 110 15.26 7.53 -8.69
N ALA A 111 15.12 6.24 -9.00
CA ALA A 111 16.21 5.44 -9.55
C ALA A 111 16.67 5.95 -10.93
N ASN A 112 15.74 6.40 -11.76
CA ASN A 112 15.97 6.99 -13.07
C ASN A 112 16.39 8.47 -13.02
N LYS A 113 16.39 9.11 -11.83
CA LYS A 113 16.72 10.53 -11.62
C LYS A 113 15.77 11.49 -12.35
N GLU A 114 14.51 11.13 -12.44
CA GLU A 114 13.46 11.96 -13.09
C GLU A 114 12.87 13.00 -12.14
N ALA A 115 12.97 12.78 -10.81
CA ALA A 115 12.52 13.72 -9.80
C ALA A 115 13.65 14.66 -9.39
N ASP A 116 13.38 15.96 -9.30
CA ASP A 116 14.30 17.01 -8.86
C ASP A 116 13.97 17.58 -7.47
N ALA A 117 12.84 17.18 -6.89
CA ALA A 117 12.44 17.47 -5.51
C ALA A 117 11.53 16.35 -4.98
N ALA A 118 11.44 16.20 -3.65
CA ALA A 118 10.61 15.19 -3.02
C ALA A 118 9.84 15.71 -1.81
N LEU A 119 8.54 15.37 -1.75
CA LEU A 119 7.72 15.49 -0.56
C LEU A 119 7.41 14.08 -0.03
N ILE A 120 7.91 13.78 1.16
CA ILE A 120 7.78 12.47 1.80
C ILE A 120 6.80 12.60 2.96
N ILE A 121 5.75 11.79 2.99
CA ILE A 121 4.73 11.83 4.03
C ILE A 121 4.62 10.46 4.69
N ALA A 122 4.88 10.42 5.99
CA ALA A 122 4.74 9.23 6.84
C ALA A 122 5.35 7.94 6.24
N SER A 123 6.51 8.06 5.59
CA SER A 123 7.19 6.95 4.92
C SER A 123 8.68 6.96 5.21
N ASN A 124 9.31 5.78 5.20
CA ASN A 124 10.75 5.61 5.36
C ASN A 124 11.40 5.04 4.08
N PRO A 125 11.71 5.87 3.08
CA PRO A 125 12.37 5.42 1.86
C PRO A 125 13.72 4.75 2.10
N ALA A 126 14.46 5.16 3.15
CA ALA A 126 15.77 4.55 3.45
C ALA A 126 15.68 3.06 3.79
N ALA A 127 14.59 2.65 4.45
CA ALA A 127 14.38 1.26 4.85
C ALA A 127 13.82 0.38 3.73
N HIS A 128 13.14 0.99 2.74
CA HIS A 128 12.31 0.22 1.81
C HIS A 128 12.71 0.36 0.33
N PHE A 129 13.43 1.43 -0.04
CA PHE A 129 13.78 1.70 -1.44
C PHE A 129 15.14 1.11 -1.81
N PRO A 130 15.36 0.73 -3.07
CA PRO A 130 16.67 0.35 -3.58
C PRO A 130 17.70 1.46 -3.38
N GLN A 131 18.97 1.08 -3.19
CA GLN A 131 20.05 2.02 -2.91
C GLN A 131 20.20 3.13 -3.97
N ALA A 132 19.94 2.82 -5.25
CA ALA A 132 19.99 3.82 -6.32
C ALA A 132 18.96 4.94 -6.12
N ALA A 133 17.72 4.59 -5.75
CA ALA A 133 16.67 5.56 -5.48
C ALA A 133 16.99 6.40 -4.23
N VAL A 134 17.45 5.76 -3.14
CA VAL A 134 17.86 6.47 -1.91
C VAL A 134 19.02 7.42 -2.15
N LYS A 135 20.01 7.01 -2.94
CA LYS A 135 21.16 7.85 -3.29
C LYS A 135 20.72 9.11 -4.03
N HIS A 136 19.80 8.98 -4.99
CA HIS A 136 19.28 10.13 -5.70
C HIS A 136 18.42 11.03 -4.80
N LEU A 137 17.53 10.44 -3.99
CA LEU A 137 16.70 11.16 -3.03
C LEU A 137 17.54 12.05 -2.09
N LYS A 138 18.68 11.58 -1.63
CA LYS A 138 19.63 12.36 -0.80
C LYS A 138 20.31 13.53 -1.54
N SER A 139 20.29 13.54 -2.87
CA SER A 139 20.93 14.57 -3.70
C SER A 139 19.99 15.67 -4.15
N ILE A 140 18.69 15.53 -3.92
CA ILE A 140 17.67 16.50 -4.31
C ILE A 140 17.02 17.15 -3.09
N PRO A 141 16.47 18.38 -3.22
CA PRO A 141 15.69 19.00 -2.17
C PRO A 141 14.51 18.13 -1.74
N SER A 142 14.35 17.95 -0.43
CA SER A 142 13.26 17.13 0.08
C SER A 142 12.68 17.64 1.40
N ILE A 143 11.37 17.43 1.56
CA ILE A 143 10.59 17.74 2.76
C ILE A 143 10.06 16.42 3.32
N HIS A 144 10.19 16.21 4.61
CA HIS A 144 9.61 15.06 5.30
C HIS A 144 8.58 15.52 6.33
N ILE A 145 7.35 15.05 6.17
CA ILE A 145 6.22 15.23 7.08
C ILE A 145 5.96 13.87 7.75
N ALA A 146 6.16 13.78 9.05
CA ALA A 146 5.96 12.53 9.78
C ALA A 146 5.82 12.76 11.29
N PRO A 147 5.27 11.82 12.07
CA PRO A 147 5.33 11.85 13.51
C PRO A 147 6.77 12.02 14.01
N ALA A 148 6.96 12.75 15.10
CA ALA A 148 8.30 13.18 15.55
C ALA A 148 9.31 12.03 15.74
N GLY A 149 8.86 10.83 16.11
CA GLY A 149 9.71 9.64 16.26
C GLY A 149 10.10 8.97 14.93
N GLU A 150 9.45 9.33 13.82
CA GLU A 150 9.62 8.75 12.50
C GLU A 150 10.39 9.66 11.51
N CYS A 151 10.90 10.80 12.01
CA CYS A 151 11.60 11.78 11.17
C CYS A 151 12.93 11.24 10.66
N LEU A 152 13.29 11.61 9.42
CA LEU A 152 14.49 11.14 8.70
C LEU A 152 15.47 12.29 8.41
N PRO A 153 16.26 12.76 9.43
CA PRO A 153 17.16 13.89 9.25
C PRO A 153 18.31 13.62 8.27
N ASP A 154 18.66 12.36 8.06
CA ASP A 154 19.73 11.98 7.10
C ASP A 154 19.27 11.96 5.65
N ILE A 155 17.98 12.16 5.38
CA ILE A 155 17.39 12.12 4.03
C ILE A 155 16.81 13.45 3.64
N ALA A 156 15.99 14.07 4.50
CA ALA A 156 15.25 15.26 4.17
C ALA A 156 15.97 16.54 4.64
N ASN A 157 15.93 17.58 3.77
CA ASN A 157 16.46 18.89 4.10
C ASN A 157 15.56 19.67 5.07
N VAL A 158 14.26 19.47 4.95
CA VAL A 158 13.25 20.09 5.83
C VAL A 158 12.42 19.01 6.50
N ILE A 159 12.29 19.11 7.82
CA ILE A 159 11.51 18.17 8.61
C ILE A 159 10.38 18.93 9.29
N LEU A 160 9.16 18.45 9.11
CA LEU A 160 7.94 18.98 9.69
C LEU A 160 7.29 17.91 10.58
N PRO A 161 7.59 17.90 11.89
CA PRO A 161 7.03 16.93 12.81
C PRO A 161 5.52 17.13 12.99
N THR A 162 4.76 16.05 12.88
CA THR A 162 3.31 16.04 13.01
C THR A 162 2.81 15.22 14.18
N ALA A 163 1.53 15.39 14.48
CA ALA A 163 0.77 14.54 15.36
C ALA A 163 0.56 13.15 14.73
N CYS A 164 0.44 12.13 15.55
CA CYS A 164 0.21 10.76 15.13
C CYS A 164 -1.29 10.46 15.13
N CYS A 165 -1.82 10.09 13.96
CA CYS A 165 -3.21 9.72 13.81
C CYS A 165 -3.58 8.51 14.70
N GLY A 166 -4.66 8.64 15.49
CA GLY A 166 -5.10 7.63 16.45
C GLY A 166 -4.36 7.64 17.79
N ILE A 167 -3.41 8.55 17.97
CA ILE A 167 -2.73 8.77 19.25
C ILE A 167 -3.03 10.19 19.75
N ASP A 168 -2.47 11.21 19.12
CA ASP A 168 -2.62 12.61 19.49
C ASP A 168 -3.36 13.44 18.41
N ALA A 169 -3.81 12.79 17.32
CA ALA A 169 -4.73 13.36 16.35
C ALA A 169 -5.84 12.38 15.97
N PRO A 170 -7.06 12.85 15.66
CA PRO A 170 -8.11 12.02 15.10
C PRO A 170 -7.82 11.67 13.64
N GLY A 171 -8.54 10.72 13.07
CA GLY A 171 -8.44 10.40 11.66
C GLY A 171 -9.30 9.23 11.24
N THR A 172 -9.05 8.71 10.05
CA THR A 172 -9.75 7.53 9.54
C THR A 172 -8.73 6.51 9.06
N ALA A 173 -8.80 5.30 9.60
CA ALA A 173 -8.06 4.16 9.09
C ALA A 173 -8.99 3.20 8.36
N TYR A 174 -8.50 2.62 7.28
CA TYR A 174 -9.25 1.59 6.56
C TYR A 174 -8.75 0.21 6.95
N ARG A 175 -9.67 -0.64 7.35
CA ARG A 175 -9.40 -2.07 7.51
C ARG A 175 -9.03 -2.69 6.15
N MET A 176 -8.41 -3.88 6.16
CA MET A 176 -8.05 -4.60 4.93
C MET A 176 -9.24 -4.96 4.03
N ASP A 177 -10.45 -5.00 4.59
CA ASP A 177 -11.72 -5.18 3.86
C ASP A 177 -12.38 -3.86 3.44
N ASN A 178 -11.61 -2.77 3.45
CA ASN A 178 -12.03 -1.41 3.05
C ASN A 178 -13.14 -0.79 3.92
N VAL A 179 -13.33 -1.27 5.15
CA VAL A 179 -14.23 -0.65 6.11
C VAL A 179 -13.53 0.54 6.77
N PRO A 180 -14.04 1.79 6.66
CA PRO A 180 -13.47 2.94 7.33
C PRO A 180 -13.75 2.88 8.83
N LEU A 181 -12.72 3.07 9.64
CA LEU A 181 -12.77 3.15 11.09
C LEU A 181 -12.32 4.52 11.54
N ARG A 182 -13.16 5.19 12.33
CA ARG A 182 -12.80 6.47 12.94
C ARG A 182 -11.79 6.24 14.07
N LEU A 183 -10.62 6.84 13.94
CA LEU A 183 -9.62 6.89 15.00
C LEU A 183 -9.88 8.09 15.90
N GLN A 184 -9.83 7.86 17.21
CA GLN A 184 -9.98 8.90 18.23
C GLN A 184 -8.63 9.26 18.83
N THR A 185 -8.51 10.48 19.32
CA THR A 185 -7.37 10.94 20.10
C THR A 185 -7.39 10.31 21.50
N VAL A 186 -6.28 9.78 21.95
CA VAL A 186 -6.11 9.22 23.29
C VAL A 186 -5.15 10.07 24.15
N MET A 187 -4.43 11.03 23.54
CA MET A 187 -3.51 11.94 24.20
C MET A 187 -3.75 13.37 23.70
N PRO A 188 -3.40 14.41 24.50
CA PRO A 188 -3.47 15.79 24.03
C PRO A 188 -2.60 16.02 22.80
N ASN A 189 -3.15 16.74 21.83
CA ASN A 189 -2.41 17.15 20.64
C ASN A 189 -1.48 18.32 20.96
N ILE A 190 -0.20 18.17 20.68
CA ILE A 190 0.84 19.19 20.86
C ILE A 190 1.53 19.60 19.57
N ARG A 191 1.19 18.96 18.44
CA ARG A 191 1.76 19.20 17.11
C ARG A 191 0.68 19.34 16.06
N PRO A 192 0.95 20.08 14.98
CA PRO A 192 -0.01 20.16 13.87
C PRO A 192 -0.24 18.77 13.24
N THR A 193 -1.41 18.57 12.70
CA THR A 193 -1.71 17.36 11.90
C THR A 193 -1.09 17.46 10.51
N ASP A 194 -0.97 16.33 9.80
CA ASP A 194 -0.54 16.32 8.39
C ASP A 194 -1.44 17.22 7.53
N GLU A 195 -2.76 17.19 7.76
CA GLU A 195 -3.75 18.02 7.06
C GLU A 195 -3.49 19.52 7.25
N GLU A 196 -3.21 19.96 8.48
CA GLU A 196 -2.92 21.36 8.78
C GLU A 196 -1.63 21.82 8.09
N ILE A 197 -0.57 21.01 8.10
CA ILE A 197 0.70 21.32 7.41
C ILE A 197 0.48 21.40 5.90
N LEU A 198 -0.15 20.38 5.31
CA LEU A 198 -0.42 20.35 3.87
C LEU A 198 -1.30 21.51 3.42
N SER A 199 -2.31 21.86 4.22
CA SER A 199 -3.18 23.02 3.97
C SER A 199 -2.39 24.34 3.97
N ARG A 200 -1.41 24.51 4.86
CA ARG A 200 -0.53 25.68 4.89
C ARG A 200 0.40 25.72 3.67
N ILE A 201 0.97 24.58 3.28
CA ILE A 201 1.79 24.47 2.06
C ILE A 201 0.96 24.86 0.82
N ILE A 202 -0.25 24.30 0.68
CA ILE A 202 -1.15 24.64 -0.44
C ILE A 202 -1.48 26.13 -0.49
N LYS A 203 -1.72 26.77 0.65
CA LYS A 203 -1.95 28.22 0.71
C LYS A 203 -0.72 29.01 0.26
N ALA A 204 0.47 28.58 0.66
CA ALA A 204 1.72 29.25 0.24
C ALA A 204 2.02 29.11 -1.26
N VAL A 205 1.69 27.98 -1.85
CA VAL A 205 1.85 27.72 -3.30
C VAL A 205 0.88 28.56 -4.16
N LYS A 206 -0.29 28.91 -3.60
CA LYS A 206 -1.34 29.67 -4.33
C LYS A 206 -1.14 31.21 -4.27
N GLN A 207 -0.17 31.71 -3.52
CA GLN A 207 0.20 33.11 -3.41
C GLN A 207 1.23 33.49 -4.48
#